data_04fb6c640e90af3d32a03223258dd4ad
#
_entry.id   04fb6c640e90af3d32a03223258dd4ad
#
_cell.length_a   1.000
_cell.length_b   1.000
_cell.length_c   1.000
_cell.angle_alpha   90.00
_cell.angle_beta   90.00
_cell.angle_gamma   90.00
#
_symmetry.space_group_name_H-M   'P 1'
#
loop_
_entity.id
_entity.type
_entity.pdbx_description
1 polymer ?
#
loop_
_entity_poly.entity_id
_entity_poly.type
_entity_poly.pdbx_seq_one_letter_code
_entity_poly.pdbx_strand_id
1 'polypeptide(L)'
;MFINCTHDSLSGGHLELIHPEKVVLEVPPLPDGATQEEIEGRLPTLEALRTRGFRLAFDQQALKRAYTSWLPMAAFIKLDMQAFKPELAAPLVKFATTHSKATLVAEKVETAAQYELMRDLGVKLFQGYWFAHPSLVKATTIRPSQATIIQLINLVRKQASTAEIEDLLKKDPTLSFNLLRFINSSGFGLSCEITSFRHAVMILGLKKLFRWAALLMTTSRAGGAPPAVGQTAVVRGRLMELLAAELLPPEECDNAFVVGVFSLLDTMLGVPLEKALESVALPEPVMDALLRGTGVFAPFLELTKACESGDEVAFAKNADALHLSNRQVNWAHLQALTWAESLNEE
;
A
#
# COMPACT_ATOMS: atom_id res chain seq x y z
N MET A 1 -9.75 4.03 3.40
CA MET A 1 -9.02 2.93 2.74
C MET A 1 -10.01 1.91 2.20
N PHE A 2 -9.73 1.29 1.02
CA PHE A 2 -10.53 0.19 0.48
C PHE A 2 -9.87 -1.14 0.85
N ILE A 3 -10.67 -2.12 1.27
CA ILE A 3 -10.21 -3.46 1.67
C ILE A 3 -11.01 -4.51 0.90
N ASN A 4 -10.32 -5.34 0.13
CA ASN A 4 -10.92 -6.47 -0.56
C ASN A 4 -11.40 -7.52 0.46
N CYS A 5 -12.63 -7.96 0.33
CA CYS A 5 -13.24 -8.95 1.20
C CYS A 5 -13.66 -10.19 0.41
N THR A 6 -13.69 -11.33 1.07
CA THR A 6 -14.44 -12.50 0.62
C THR A 6 -15.76 -12.57 1.38
N HIS A 7 -16.77 -13.28 0.83
CA HIS A 7 -18.04 -13.46 1.55
C HIS A 7 -17.87 -14.11 2.91
N ASP A 8 -16.88 -14.98 3.07
CA ASP A 8 -16.56 -15.61 4.35
C ASP A 8 -15.93 -14.63 5.34
N SER A 9 -15.07 -13.71 4.85
CA SER A 9 -14.44 -12.69 5.68
C SER A 9 -15.42 -11.66 6.21
N LEU A 10 -16.55 -11.42 5.52
CA LEU A 10 -17.57 -10.47 5.94
C LEU A 10 -18.33 -10.91 7.21
N SER A 11 -18.35 -12.21 7.50
CA SER A 11 -18.95 -12.81 8.71
C SER A 11 -17.93 -13.06 9.82
N GLY A 12 -16.64 -12.81 9.58
CA GLY A 12 -15.56 -13.12 10.52
C GLY A 12 -15.36 -12.06 11.61
N GLY A 13 -14.88 -12.49 12.79
CA GLY A 13 -14.62 -11.61 13.93
C GLY A 13 -13.50 -10.59 13.75
N HIS A 14 -12.68 -10.70 12.69
CA HIS A 14 -11.59 -9.75 12.44
C HIS A 14 -12.06 -8.34 12.06
N LEU A 15 -13.30 -8.19 11.59
CA LEU A 15 -13.88 -6.86 11.37
C LEU A 15 -14.16 -6.08 12.67
N GLU A 16 -14.10 -6.74 13.83
CA GLU A 16 -14.23 -6.08 15.13
C GLU A 16 -13.00 -5.25 15.50
N LEU A 17 -11.87 -5.53 14.86
CA LEU A 17 -10.60 -4.85 15.12
C LEU A 17 -10.40 -3.60 14.26
N ILE A 18 -11.34 -3.34 13.35
CA ILE A 18 -11.23 -2.25 12.37
C ILE A 18 -12.23 -1.16 12.73
N HIS A 19 -11.78 0.08 12.71
CA HIS A 19 -12.64 1.25 12.82
C HIS A 19 -13.47 1.43 11.54
N PRO A 20 -14.81 1.25 11.58
CA PRO A 20 -15.65 1.27 10.37
C PRO A 20 -15.54 2.57 9.57
N GLU A 21 -15.32 3.69 10.25
CA GLU A 21 -15.22 5.02 9.63
C GLU A 21 -14.00 5.17 8.70
N LYS A 22 -12.93 4.43 8.97
CA LYS A 22 -11.66 4.54 8.26
C LYS A 22 -11.56 3.64 7.04
N VAL A 23 -12.48 2.67 6.88
CA VAL A 23 -12.41 1.66 5.84
C VAL A 23 -13.66 1.60 4.98
N VAL A 24 -13.48 1.11 3.77
CA VAL A 24 -14.53 0.73 2.82
C VAL A 24 -14.32 -0.73 2.50
N LEU A 25 -15.32 -1.57 2.74
CA LEU A 25 -15.27 -2.99 2.43
C LEU A 25 -15.64 -3.19 0.96
N GLU A 26 -14.75 -3.76 0.18
CA GLU A 26 -15.01 -4.16 -1.20
C GLU A 26 -15.62 -5.56 -1.19
N VAL A 27 -16.90 -5.62 -1.51
CA VAL A 27 -17.66 -6.86 -1.51
C VAL A 27 -17.71 -7.40 -2.94
N PRO A 28 -17.14 -8.57 -3.22
CA PRO A 28 -17.15 -9.16 -4.54
C PRO A 28 -18.57 -9.62 -4.91
N PRO A 29 -18.89 -9.73 -6.21
CA PRO A 29 -20.08 -10.44 -6.66
C PRO A 29 -20.01 -11.90 -6.26
N LEU A 30 -21.14 -12.60 -6.27
CA LEU A 30 -21.14 -14.05 -6.15
C LEU A 30 -20.61 -14.68 -7.46
N PRO A 31 -20.11 -15.94 -7.40
CA PRO A 31 -19.64 -16.63 -8.59
C PRO A 31 -20.69 -16.66 -9.71
N ASP A 32 -20.22 -16.73 -10.95
CA ASP A 32 -21.10 -16.80 -12.11
C ASP A 32 -22.04 -18.00 -12.00
N GLY A 33 -23.34 -17.75 -12.24
CA GLY A 33 -24.39 -18.74 -12.09
C GLY A 33 -25.12 -18.70 -10.74
N ALA A 34 -24.75 -17.82 -9.83
CA ALA A 34 -25.49 -17.64 -8.58
C ALA A 34 -26.96 -17.28 -8.84
N THR A 35 -27.83 -17.90 -8.09
CA THR A 35 -29.28 -17.68 -8.17
C THR A 35 -29.68 -16.36 -7.52
N GLN A 36 -30.85 -15.85 -7.88
CA GLN A 36 -31.41 -14.64 -7.25
C GLN A 36 -31.56 -14.81 -5.73
N GLU A 37 -31.95 -16.01 -5.27
CA GLU A 37 -32.10 -16.33 -3.86
C GLU A 37 -30.77 -16.27 -3.11
N GLU A 38 -29.68 -16.76 -3.71
CA GLU A 38 -28.35 -16.68 -3.11
C GLU A 38 -27.84 -15.23 -3.01
N ILE A 39 -28.10 -14.40 -4.03
CA ILE A 39 -27.76 -12.99 -4.04
C ILE A 39 -28.52 -12.25 -2.94
N GLU A 40 -29.82 -12.46 -2.86
CA GLU A 40 -30.69 -11.85 -1.84
C GLU A 40 -30.38 -12.37 -0.43
N GLY A 41 -29.98 -13.64 -0.32
CA GLY A 41 -29.54 -14.25 0.94
C GLY A 41 -28.34 -13.56 1.59
N ARG A 42 -27.58 -12.72 0.86
CA ARG A 42 -26.46 -11.93 1.41
C ARG A 42 -26.91 -10.58 1.99
N LEU A 43 -28.11 -10.12 1.68
CA LEU A 43 -28.62 -8.82 2.15
C LEU A 43 -28.53 -8.65 3.67
N PRO A 44 -28.92 -9.63 4.52
CA PRO A 44 -28.83 -9.45 5.97
C PRO A 44 -27.41 -9.18 6.47
N THR A 45 -26.42 -9.85 5.87
CA THR A 45 -25.00 -9.64 6.22
C THR A 45 -24.55 -8.23 5.83
N LEU A 46 -24.89 -7.78 4.62
CA LEU A 46 -24.53 -6.45 4.13
C LEU A 46 -25.21 -5.33 4.95
N GLU A 47 -26.47 -5.53 5.34
CA GLU A 47 -27.21 -4.61 6.22
C GLU A 47 -26.61 -4.54 7.62
N ALA A 48 -26.22 -5.69 8.18
CA ALA A 48 -25.54 -5.74 9.48
C ALA A 48 -24.20 -4.98 9.45
N LEU A 49 -23.40 -5.11 8.39
CA LEU A 49 -22.16 -4.37 8.23
C LEU A 49 -22.40 -2.85 8.16
N ARG A 50 -23.40 -2.41 7.41
CA ARG A 50 -23.80 -0.99 7.37
C ARG A 50 -24.26 -0.47 8.71
N THR A 51 -25.02 -1.27 9.45
CA THR A 51 -25.51 -0.91 10.80
C THR A 51 -24.32 -0.75 11.76
N ARG A 52 -23.25 -1.52 11.57
CA ARG A 52 -21.97 -1.38 12.30
C ARG A 52 -21.15 -0.15 11.87
N GLY A 53 -21.58 0.59 10.84
CA GLY A 53 -20.93 1.81 10.35
C GLY A 53 -19.98 1.60 9.18
N PHE A 54 -19.86 0.38 8.64
CA PHE A 54 -19.02 0.14 7.46
C PHE A 54 -19.63 0.72 6.19
N ARG A 55 -18.79 1.29 5.34
CA ARG A 55 -19.14 1.68 3.98
C ARG A 55 -18.83 0.52 3.04
N LEU A 56 -19.74 0.21 2.12
CA LEU A 56 -19.61 -0.89 1.18
C LEU A 56 -19.29 -0.37 -0.22
N ALA A 57 -18.36 -1.02 -0.88
CA ALA A 57 -18.05 -0.83 -2.29
C ALA A 57 -18.39 -2.09 -3.07
N PHE A 58 -19.02 -1.93 -4.22
CA PHE A 58 -19.31 -3.02 -5.14
C PHE A 58 -18.66 -2.73 -6.50
N ASP A 59 -18.35 -3.77 -7.25
CA ASP A 59 -17.88 -3.62 -8.63
C ASP A 59 -19.05 -3.30 -9.60
N GLN A 60 -18.75 -3.12 -10.87
CA GLN A 60 -19.77 -2.84 -11.90
C GLN A 60 -20.80 -3.96 -12.08
N GLN A 61 -20.57 -5.18 -11.57
CA GLN A 61 -21.57 -6.24 -11.64
C GLN A 61 -22.80 -5.95 -10.78
N ALA A 62 -22.64 -5.11 -9.75
CA ALA A 62 -23.78 -4.61 -8.98
C ALA A 62 -24.80 -3.82 -9.81
N LEU A 63 -24.42 -3.33 -11.01
CA LEU A 63 -25.31 -2.68 -11.96
C LEU A 63 -26.13 -3.68 -12.79
N LYS A 64 -25.84 -4.97 -12.73
CA LYS A 64 -26.66 -6.01 -13.36
C LYS A 64 -28.00 -6.16 -12.63
N ARG A 65 -29.05 -6.53 -13.37
CA ARG A 65 -30.42 -6.66 -12.84
C ARG A 65 -30.51 -7.56 -11.60
N ALA A 66 -29.73 -8.63 -11.54
CA ALA A 66 -29.71 -9.56 -10.42
C ALA A 66 -29.27 -8.92 -9.09
N TYR A 67 -28.39 -7.93 -9.13
CA TYR A 67 -27.83 -7.27 -7.95
C TYR A 67 -28.52 -5.93 -7.61
N THR A 68 -29.63 -5.61 -8.24
CA THR A 68 -30.32 -4.31 -8.02
C THR A 68 -30.68 -4.09 -6.54
N SER A 69 -30.94 -5.16 -5.78
CA SER A 69 -31.21 -5.11 -4.33
C SER A 69 -30.01 -4.65 -3.49
N TRP A 70 -28.78 -4.74 -4.02
CA TRP A 70 -27.57 -4.29 -3.32
C TRP A 70 -27.31 -2.78 -3.51
N LEU A 71 -27.80 -2.18 -4.57
CA LEU A 71 -27.52 -0.77 -4.91
C LEU A 71 -27.87 0.24 -3.80
N PRO A 72 -28.96 0.07 -3.02
CA PRO A 72 -29.24 0.98 -1.89
C PRO A 72 -28.19 0.93 -0.77
N MET A 73 -27.39 -0.12 -0.73
CA MET A 73 -26.33 -0.29 0.28
C MET A 73 -24.96 0.22 -0.18
N ALA A 74 -24.82 0.51 -1.47
CA ALA A 74 -23.58 0.98 -2.05
C ALA A 74 -23.21 2.38 -1.56
N ALA A 75 -22.05 2.52 -0.93
CA ALA A 75 -21.39 3.80 -0.72
C ALA A 75 -20.50 4.14 -1.92
N PHE A 76 -19.94 3.12 -2.56
CA PHE A 76 -19.09 3.24 -3.74
C PHE A 76 -19.47 2.17 -4.77
N ILE A 77 -19.33 2.51 -6.05
CA ILE A 77 -19.38 1.58 -7.18
C ILE A 77 -18.08 1.73 -7.96
N LYS A 78 -17.34 0.64 -8.10
CA LYS A 78 -16.06 0.58 -8.81
C LYS A 78 -16.30 0.13 -10.24
N LEU A 79 -15.76 0.88 -11.18
CA LEU A 79 -15.85 0.63 -12.61
C LEU A 79 -14.47 0.23 -13.12
N ASP A 80 -14.27 -1.06 -13.37
CA ASP A 80 -13.02 -1.63 -13.88
C ASP A 80 -12.83 -1.27 -15.36
N MET A 81 -11.84 -0.42 -15.63
CA MET A 81 -11.56 0.09 -16.98
C MET A 81 -11.07 -1.00 -17.97
N GLN A 82 -10.72 -2.19 -17.47
CA GLN A 82 -10.36 -3.34 -18.31
C GLN A 82 -11.57 -4.24 -18.63
N ALA A 83 -12.64 -4.15 -17.83
CA ALA A 83 -13.80 -5.04 -17.94
C ALA A 83 -14.83 -4.60 -19.01
N PHE A 84 -14.70 -3.41 -19.60
CA PHE A 84 -15.59 -2.91 -20.63
C PHE A 84 -14.89 -2.01 -21.66
N LYS A 85 -15.49 -1.89 -22.82
CA LYS A 85 -14.98 -0.98 -23.87
C LYS A 85 -15.29 0.48 -23.55
N PRO A 86 -14.45 1.45 -23.98
CA PRO A 86 -14.63 2.88 -23.70
C PRO A 86 -16.02 3.43 -24.06
N GLU A 87 -16.65 2.89 -25.12
CA GLU A 87 -17.98 3.31 -25.58
C GLU A 87 -19.09 3.01 -24.56
N LEU A 88 -18.86 2.04 -23.67
CA LEU A 88 -19.81 1.67 -22.61
C LEU A 88 -19.66 2.51 -21.34
N ALA A 89 -18.59 3.30 -21.21
CA ALA A 89 -18.34 4.10 -20.02
C ALA A 89 -19.50 5.09 -19.73
N ALA A 90 -19.92 5.86 -20.72
CA ALA A 90 -20.99 6.86 -20.55
C ALA A 90 -22.36 6.21 -20.19
N PRO A 91 -22.82 5.14 -20.86
CA PRO A 91 -24.02 4.39 -20.43
C PRO A 91 -23.92 3.84 -19.01
N LEU A 92 -22.77 3.25 -18.60
CA LEU A 92 -22.57 2.70 -17.26
C LEU A 92 -22.60 3.78 -16.19
N VAL A 93 -21.87 4.88 -16.39
CA VAL A 93 -21.86 6.01 -15.46
C VAL A 93 -23.27 6.61 -15.33
N LYS A 94 -23.97 6.81 -16.44
CA LYS A 94 -25.35 7.33 -16.44
C LYS A 94 -26.29 6.38 -15.69
N PHE A 95 -26.20 5.07 -15.92
CA PHE A 95 -27.03 4.10 -15.23
C PHE A 95 -26.74 4.10 -13.72
N ALA A 96 -25.47 4.04 -13.33
CA ALA A 96 -25.06 4.04 -11.94
C ALA A 96 -25.54 5.30 -11.20
N THR A 97 -25.37 6.48 -11.78
CA THR A 97 -25.78 7.76 -11.16
C THR A 97 -27.30 7.95 -11.12
N THR A 98 -28.03 7.28 -12.01
CA THR A 98 -29.51 7.33 -12.01
C THR A 98 -30.11 6.41 -10.96
N HIS A 99 -29.51 5.24 -10.73
CA HIS A 99 -30.09 4.17 -9.89
C HIS A 99 -29.42 4.05 -8.52
N SER A 100 -28.33 4.77 -8.27
CA SER A 100 -27.62 4.76 -7.00
C SER A 100 -27.12 6.16 -6.61
N LYS A 101 -26.99 6.39 -5.29
CA LYS A 101 -26.31 7.56 -4.72
C LYS A 101 -24.83 7.30 -4.43
N ALA A 102 -24.33 6.14 -4.81
CA ALA A 102 -22.94 5.74 -4.58
C ALA A 102 -21.96 6.66 -5.30
N THR A 103 -20.83 6.91 -4.69
CA THR A 103 -19.70 7.57 -5.35
C THR A 103 -19.04 6.60 -6.32
N LEU A 104 -18.84 7.02 -7.56
CA LEU A 104 -18.17 6.18 -8.57
C LEU A 104 -16.67 6.27 -8.43
N VAL A 105 -16.01 5.13 -8.59
CA VAL A 105 -14.55 4.98 -8.61
C VAL A 105 -14.16 4.32 -9.93
N ALA A 106 -13.34 4.96 -10.75
CA ALA A 106 -12.73 4.30 -11.89
C ALA A 106 -11.50 3.54 -11.40
N GLU A 107 -11.52 2.21 -11.55
CA GLU A 107 -10.40 1.36 -11.14
C GLU A 107 -9.65 0.78 -12.34
N LYS A 108 -8.41 0.33 -12.09
CA LYS A 108 -7.47 -0.18 -13.12
C LYS A 108 -7.27 0.83 -14.27
N VAL A 109 -7.18 2.10 -13.93
CA VAL A 109 -6.84 3.14 -14.88
C VAL A 109 -5.35 3.01 -15.23
N GLU A 110 -5.07 2.68 -16.50
CA GLU A 110 -3.70 2.44 -17.00
C GLU A 110 -3.21 3.50 -17.96
N THR A 111 -4.10 4.31 -18.51
CA THR A 111 -3.76 5.33 -19.50
C THR A 111 -4.37 6.69 -19.19
N ALA A 112 -3.73 7.76 -19.70
CA ALA A 112 -4.26 9.12 -19.62
C ALA A 112 -5.64 9.23 -20.28
N ALA A 113 -5.86 8.55 -21.41
CA ALA A 113 -7.13 8.56 -22.13
C ALA A 113 -8.28 7.97 -21.29
N GLN A 114 -8.03 6.89 -20.55
CA GLN A 114 -9.02 6.32 -19.62
C GLN A 114 -9.35 7.29 -18.48
N TYR A 115 -8.32 7.94 -17.93
CA TYR A 115 -8.50 8.94 -16.88
C TYR A 115 -9.35 10.12 -17.38
N GLU A 116 -9.00 10.71 -18.53
CA GLU A 116 -9.72 11.86 -19.11
C GLU A 116 -11.18 11.50 -19.42
N LEU A 117 -11.41 10.34 -20.03
CA LEU A 117 -12.75 9.84 -20.33
C LEU A 117 -13.63 9.80 -19.07
N MET A 118 -13.16 9.17 -18.00
CA MET A 118 -13.96 9.02 -16.78
C MET A 118 -14.10 10.34 -16.01
N ARG A 119 -13.08 11.18 -15.99
CA ARG A 119 -13.14 12.53 -15.43
C ARG A 119 -14.20 13.40 -16.13
N ASP A 120 -14.23 13.35 -17.45
CA ASP A 120 -15.18 14.14 -18.26
C ASP A 120 -16.63 13.63 -18.10
N LEU A 121 -16.80 12.35 -17.73
CA LEU A 121 -18.09 11.78 -17.32
C LEU A 121 -18.46 12.10 -15.86
N GLY A 122 -17.63 12.86 -15.13
CA GLY A 122 -17.91 13.32 -13.77
C GLY A 122 -17.45 12.38 -12.65
N VAL A 123 -16.71 11.33 -12.96
CA VAL A 123 -16.09 10.47 -11.94
C VAL A 123 -14.98 11.25 -11.24
N LYS A 124 -14.93 11.18 -9.90
CA LYS A 124 -14.01 11.97 -9.08
C LYS A 124 -12.94 11.13 -8.40
N LEU A 125 -13.15 9.84 -8.26
CA LEU A 125 -12.22 8.92 -7.61
C LEU A 125 -11.64 7.96 -8.64
N PHE A 126 -10.33 7.77 -8.57
CA PHE A 126 -9.57 6.98 -9.52
C PHE A 126 -8.58 6.09 -8.79
N GLN A 127 -8.43 4.86 -9.27
CA GLN A 127 -7.48 3.87 -8.79
C GLN A 127 -6.85 3.16 -9.99
N GLY A 128 -5.55 2.97 -9.99
CA GLY A 128 -4.89 2.23 -11.05
C GLY A 128 -3.42 2.54 -11.21
N TYR A 129 -2.75 1.71 -11.96
CA TYR A 129 -1.31 1.79 -12.20
C TYR A 129 -0.87 3.04 -12.97
N TRP A 130 -1.77 3.69 -13.72
CA TRP A 130 -1.43 4.94 -14.39
C TRP A 130 -0.90 6.01 -13.42
N PHE A 131 -1.42 6.04 -12.20
CA PHE A 131 -0.95 6.95 -11.15
C PHE A 131 0.37 6.50 -10.51
N ALA A 132 0.76 5.24 -10.72
CA ALA A 132 1.98 4.63 -10.21
C ALA A 132 3.04 4.39 -11.30
N HIS A 133 2.69 4.55 -12.59
CA HIS A 133 3.67 4.43 -13.67
C HIS A 133 4.64 5.59 -13.65
N PRO A 134 5.97 5.33 -13.63
CA PRO A 134 6.93 6.36 -13.89
C PRO A 134 6.70 6.84 -15.33
N SER A 135 6.23 8.07 -15.51
CA SER A 135 6.44 8.72 -16.79
C SER A 135 7.96 8.84 -16.94
N LEU A 136 8.52 8.30 -18.04
CA LEU A 136 9.93 8.48 -18.37
C LEU A 136 10.20 9.98 -18.56
N VAL A 137 10.37 10.67 -17.45
CA VAL A 137 10.87 12.03 -17.44
C VAL A 137 12.38 11.91 -17.65
N LYS A 138 12.89 12.47 -18.73
CA LYS A 138 14.31 12.57 -19.02
C LYS A 138 15.05 12.98 -17.74
N ALA A 139 15.96 12.11 -17.29
CA ALA A 139 16.93 12.29 -16.21
C ALA A 139 16.51 13.28 -15.12
N THR A 140 15.72 12.83 -14.15
CA THR A 140 15.42 13.63 -12.96
C THR A 140 16.65 13.65 -12.08
N THR A 141 17.25 14.80 -11.90
CA THR A 141 18.35 14.99 -10.93
C THR A 141 17.78 14.71 -9.53
N ILE A 142 18.41 13.80 -8.79
CA ILE A 142 18.03 13.49 -7.39
C ILE A 142 18.08 14.81 -6.62
N ARG A 143 16.99 15.15 -5.93
CA ARG A 143 16.92 16.39 -5.12
C ARG A 143 17.87 16.31 -3.93
N PRO A 144 18.41 17.44 -3.42
CA PRO A 144 19.37 17.42 -2.32
C PRO A 144 18.92 16.61 -1.10
N SER A 145 17.66 16.72 -0.70
CA SER A 145 17.09 15.96 0.41
C SER A 145 17.10 14.43 0.18
N GLN A 146 16.87 13.99 -1.04
CA GLN A 146 16.97 12.54 -1.39
C GLN A 146 18.43 12.09 -1.37
N ALA A 147 19.34 12.88 -1.89
CA ALA A 147 20.77 12.59 -1.82
C ALA A 147 21.23 12.44 -0.37
N THR A 148 20.74 13.29 0.54
CA THR A 148 21.06 13.21 1.97
C THR A 148 20.48 11.93 2.61
N ILE A 149 19.25 11.54 2.26
CA ILE A 149 18.66 10.28 2.74
C ILE A 149 19.46 9.07 2.25
N ILE A 150 19.87 9.04 0.99
CA ILE A 150 20.73 7.98 0.43
C ILE A 150 22.09 7.95 1.16
N GLN A 151 22.70 9.11 1.41
CA GLN A 151 23.94 9.18 2.18
C GLN A 151 23.76 8.64 3.61
N LEU A 152 22.64 8.95 4.27
CA LEU A 152 22.32 8.41 5.60
C LEU A 152 22.21 6.89 5.57
N ILE A 153 21.47 6.34 4.61
CA ILE A 153 21.33 4.88 4.41
C ILE A 153 22.73 4.25 4.25
N ASN A 154 23.59 4.83 3.44
CA ASN A 154 24.92 4.32 3.19
C ASN A 154 25.83 4.39 4.43
N LEU A 155 25.78 5.49 5.21
CA LEU A 155 26.52 5.62 6.48
C LEU A 155 26.07 4.56 7.49
N VAL A 156 24.76 4.38 7.65
CA VAL A 156 24.19 3.39 8.57
C VAL A 156 24.61 1.97 8.17
N ARG A 157 24.57 1.64 6.88
CA ARG A 157 25.01 0.32 6.36
C ARG A 157 26.49 0.06 6.55
N LYS A 158 27.34 1.08 6.44
CA LYS A 158 28.79 0.99 6.70
C LYS A 158 29.10 0.99 8.20
N GLN A 159 28.09 1.00 9.07
CA GLN A 159 28.27 1.11 10.51
C GLN A 159 29.11 2.32 10.92
N ALA A 160 28.89 3.43 10.23
CA ALA A 160 29.57 4.69 10.52
C ALA A 160 29.35 5.12 11.97
N SER A 161 30.27 5.90 12.50
CA SER A 161 30.18 6.42 13.86
C SER A 161 28.97 7.35 14.05
N THR A 162 28.46 7.43 15.26
CA THR A 162 27.38 8.37 15.60
C THR A 162 27.72 9.81 15.25
N ALA A 163 28.99 10.19 15.33
CA ALA A 163 29.46 11.52 14.97
C ALA A 163 29.31 11.80 13.45
N GLU A 164 29.68 10.85 12.59
CA GLU A 164 29.52 10.98 11.13
C GLU A 164 28.06 11.08 10.73
N ILE A 165 27.17 10.31 11.37
CA ILE A 165 25.73 10.37 11.13
C ILE A 165 25.17 11.72 11.61
N GLU A 166 25.59 12.19 12.79
CA GLU A 166 25.22 13.51 13.33
C GLU A 166 25.64 14.65 12.39
N ASP A 167 26.87 14.61 11.87
CA ASP A 167 27.38 15.61 10.93
C ASP A 167 26.59 15.64 9.62
N LEU A 168 26.14 14.48 9.14
CA LEU A 168 25.26 14.42 7.96
C LEU A 168 23.90 15.04 8.27
N LEU A 169 23.28 14.67 9.39
CA LEU A 169 21.98 15.19 9.80
C LEU A 169 22.00 16.72 9.97
N LYS A 170 23.05 17.28 10.55
CA LYS A 170 23.21 18.73 10.71
C LYS A 170 23.23 19.51 9.38
N LYS A 171 23.59 18.86 8.28
CA LYS A 171 23.61 19.49 6.94
C LYS A 171 22.23 19.63 6.31
N ASP A 172 21.23 18.88 6.80
CA ASP A 172 19.86 18.93 6.31
C ASP A 172 18.88 19.17 7.49
N PRO A 173 18.49 20.43 7.74
CA PRO A 173 17.58 20.77 8.84
C PRO A 173 16.24 20.07 8.75
N THR A 174 15.74 19.81 7.53
CA THR A 174 14.46 19.13 7.31
C THR A 174 14.54 17.67 7.71
N LEU A 175 15.62 16.98 7.30
CA LEU A 175 15.88 15.60 7.69
C LEU A 175 16.05 15.50 9.21
N SER A 176 16.77 16.42 9.80
CA SER A 176 16.99 16.51 11.24
C SER A 176 15.70 16.69 12.03
N PHE A 177 14.86 17.61 11.60
CA PHE A 177 13.55 17.85 12.21
C PHE A 177 12.66 16.60 12.11
N ASN A 178 12.61 15.96 10.95
CA ASN A 178 11.82 14.74 10.75
C ASN A 178 12.31 13.59 11.63
N LEU A 179 13.63 13.44 11.86
CA LEU A 179 14.18 12.43 12.76
C LEU A 179 13.74 12.66 14.21
N LEU A 180 13.88 13.89 14.70
CA LEU A 180 13.48 14.22 16.09
C LEU A 180 11.98 14.05 16.29
N ARG A 181 11.18 14.49 15.33
CA ARG A 181 9.73 14.29 15.37
C ARG A 181 9.34 12.82 15.37
N PHE A 182 9.99 12.00 14.53
CA PHE A 182 9.73 10.57 14.47
C PHE A 182 10.07 9.86 15.78
N ILE A 183 11.24 10.13 16.38
CA ILE A 183 11.64 9.45 17.61
C ILE A 183 10.80 9.89 18.82
N ASN A 184 10.32 11.13 18.82
CA ASN A 184 9.46 11.67 19.88
C ASN A 184 7.98 11.33 19.68
N SER A 185 7.62 10.63 18.59
CA SER A 185 6.24 10.18 18.39
C SER A 185 5.82 9.12 19.42
N SER A 186 4.52 9.01 19.65
CA SER A 186 3.93 8.10 20.65
C SER A 186 4.30 6.65 20.48
N GLY A 187 4.66 6.24 19.25
CA GLY A 187 5.03 4.87 18.92
C GLY A 187 6.32 4.35 19.56
N PHE A 188 7.16 5.24 20.10
CA PHE A 188 8.40 4.83 20.79
C PHE A 188 8.28 4.69 22.31
N GLY A 189 7.21 5.21 22.91
CA GLY A 189 6.94 5.08 24.35
C GLY A 189 8.05 5.64 25.22
N LEU A 190 8.77 6.67 24.74
CA LEU A 190 9.88 7.28 25.49
C LEU A 190 9.34 8.08 26.66
N SER A 191 10.02 7.98 27.80
CA SER A 191 9.68 8.72 29.03
C SER A 191 10.19 10.17 29.04
N CYS A 192 11.02 10.56 28.08
CA CYS A 192 11.57 11.90 27.94
C CYS A 192 11.70 12.29 26.47
N GLU A 193 11.58 13.59 26.20
CA GLU A 193 11.76 14.13 24.86
C GLU A 193 13.24 14.11 24.44
N ILE A 194 13.49 13.68 23.20
CA ILE A 194 14.82 13.64 22.60
C ILE A 194 15.06 14.92 21.81
N THR A 195 16.07 15.69 22.23
CA THR A 195 16.38 16.99 21.64
C THR A 195 17.69 17.02 20.87
N SER A 196 18.50 15.94 20.90
CA SER A 196 19.78 15.88 20.19
C SER A 196 19.84 14.72 19.20
N PHE A 197 20.47 14.95 18.05
CA PHE A 197 20.64 13.93 17.01
C PHE A 197 21.48 12.74 17.48
N ARG A 198 22.54 13.03 18.24
CA ARG A 198 23.40 11.99 18.83
C ARG A 198 22.57 11.06 19.73
N HIS A 199 21.74 11.63 20.59
CA HIS A 199 20.88 10.86 21.49
C HIS A 199 19.81 10.07 20.69
N ALA A 200 19.21 10.71 19.65
CA ALA A 200 18.28 10.03 18.75
C ALA A 200 18.91 8.79 18.07
N VAL A 201 20.12 8.94 17.51
CA VAL A 201 20.84 7.83 16.87
C VAL A 201 21.21 6.74 17.88
N MET A 202 21.62 7.09 19.09
CA MET A 202 21.96 6.14 20.14
C MET A 202 20.74 5.33 20.61
N ILE A 203 19.59 5.97 20.79
CA ILE A 203 18.35 5.31 21.24
C ILE A 203 17.75 4.43 20.13
N LEU A 204 17.69 4.94 18.90
CA LEU A 204 17.19 4.17 17.76
C LEU A 204 18.06 2.98 17.43
N GLY A 205 19.38 3.16 17.50
CA GLY A 205 20.35 2.24 16.94
C GLY A 205 20.32 2.23 15.39
N LEU A 206 21.35 1.66 14.79
CA LEU A 206 21.56 1.70 13.34
C LEU A 206 20.45 0.99 12.55
N LYS A 207 19.90 -0.12 13.06
CA LYS A 207 18.83 -0.87 12.37
C LYS A 207 17.55 -0.05 12.23
N LYS A 208 17.06 0.53 13.32
CA LYS A 208 15.84 1.36 13.28
C LYS A 208 16.07 2.66 12.49
N LEU A 209 17.28 3.23 12.57
CA LEU A 209 17.64 4.40 11.78
C LEU A 209 17.65 4.11 10.27
N PHE A 210 18.13 2.93 9.86
CA PHE A 210 18.07 2.47 8.48
C PHE A 210 16.62 2.36 7.98
N ARG A 211 15.77 1.70 8.77
CA ARG A 211 14.34 1.56 8.47
C ARG A 211 13.65 2.91 8.36
N TRP A 212 13.92 3.83 9.28
CA TRP A 212 13.39 5.17 9.23
C TRP A 212 13.85 5.94 7.97
N ALA A 213 15.11 5.84 7.61
CA ALA A 213 15.63 6.46 6.39
C ALA A 213 14.96 5.88 5.13
N ALA A 214 14.72 4.55 5.10
CA ALA A 214 13.97 3.91 4.03
C ALA A 214 12.52 4.44 3.94
N LEU A 215 11.84 4.62 5.07
CA LEU A 215 10.51 5.24 5.12
C LEU A 215 10.53 6.68 4.59
N LEU A 216 11.55 7.48 4.92
CA LEU A 216 11.66 8.84 4.40
C LEU A 216 11.75 8.91 2.88
N MET A 217 12.34 7.90 2.23
CA MET A 217 12.34 7.82 0.77
C MET A 217 10.91 7.80 0.20
N THR A 218 9.95 7.23 0.93
CA THR A 218 8.55 7.14 0.50
C THR A 218 7.80 8.48 0.60
N THR A 219 8.22 9.33 1.53
CA THR A 219 7.55 10.62 1.81
C THR A 219 8.21 11.79 1.13
N SER A 220 9.45 11.63 0.63
CA SER A 220 10.15 12.71 -0.06
C SER A 220 9.49 12.99 -1.42
N ARG A 221 8.93 14.20 -1.57
CA ARG A 221 8.27 14.67 -2.80
C ARG A 221 9.28 14.94 -3.92
N ALA A 222 9.98 13.92 -4.35
CA ALA A 222 10.89 14.01 -5.47
C ALA A 222 10.24 13.46 -6.73
N GLY A 223 10.39 14.15 -7.80
CA GLY A 223 10.01 13.65 -9.13
C GLY A 223 8.51 13.63 -9.47
N GLY A 224 7.60 14.10 -8.58
CA GLY A 224 6.17 14.13 -8.89
C GLY A 224 5.46 12.79 -8.70
N ALA A 225 6.08 11.81 -8.01
CA ALA A 225 5.39 10.58 -7.66
C ALA A 225 4.10 10.88 -6.87
N PRO A 226 2.97 10.22 -7.20
CA PRO A 226 1.72 10.41 -6.46
C PRO A 226 1.89 10.01 -4.98
N PRO A 227 1.22 10.69 -4.04
CA PRO A 227 1.25 10.31 -2.61
C PRO A 227 0.88 8.85 -2.36
N ALA A 228 0.03 8.28 -3.21
CA ALA A 228 -0.38 6.87 -3.15
C ALA A 228 0.81 5.90 -3.26
N VAL A 229 1.83 6.20 -4.05
CA VAL A 229 3.01 5.33 -4.21
C VAL A 229 3.78 5.19 -2.90
N GLY A 230 3.99 6.30 -2.19
CA GLY A 230 4.64 6.27 -0.87
C GLY A 230 3.85 5.43 0.14
N GLN A 231 2.53 5.58 0.17
CA GLN A 231 1.66 4.80 1.06
C GLN A 231 1.70 3.31 0.71
N THR A 232 1.61 2.97 -0.58
CA THR A 232 1.73 1.57 -1.03
C THR A 232 3.08 0.98 -0.61
N ALA A 233 4.18 1.71 -0.79
CA ALA A 233 5.51 1.24 -0.40
C ALA A 233 5.61 0.96 1.11
N VAL A 234 5.02 1.82 1.94
CA VAL A 234 4.97 1.65 3.40
C VAL A 234 4.17 0.40 3.80
N VAL A 235 2.97 0.23 3.22
CA VAL A 235 2.12 -0.96 3.46
C VAL A 235 2.85 -2.23 3.02
N ARG A 236 3.45 -2.21 1.82
CA ARG A 236 4.21 -3.34 1.26
C ARG A 236 5.37 -3.73 2.17
N GLY A 237 6.15 -2.74 2.62
CA GLY A 237 7.25 -2.97 3.56
C GLY A 237 6.77 -3.62 4.85
N ARG A 238 5.71 -3.09 5.46
CA ARG A 238 5.17 -3.62 6.72
C ARG A 238 4.57 -5.00 6.57
N LEU A 239 3.85 -5.25 5.48
CA LEU A 239 3.30 -6.57 5.18
C LEU A 239 4.41 -7.61 5.03
N MET A 240 5.45 -7.32 4.24
CA MET A 240 6.59 -8.21 4.08
C MET A 240 7.31 -8.50 5.41
N GLU A 241 7.47 -7.50 6.26
CA GLU A 241 8.05 -7.68 7.59
C GLU A 241 7.22 -8.63 8.45
N LEU A 242 5.90 -8.45 8.48
CA LEU A 242 5.00 -9.29 9.28
C LEU A 242 4.94 -10.73 8.77
N LEU A 243 4.92 -10.92 7.45
CA LEU A 243 4.97 -12.26 6.85
C LEU A 243 6.33 -12.93 7.08
N ALA A 244 7.43 -12.17 6.98
CA ALA A 244 8.77 -12.68 7.25
C ALA A 244 8.93 -13.11 8.71
N ALA A 245 8.31 -12.40 9.65
CA ALA A 245 8.38 -12.74 11.09
C ALA A 245 7.79 -14.12 11.43
N GLU A 246 6.93 -14.67 10.57
CA GLU A 246 6.39 -16.02 10.74
C GLU A 246 7.41 -17.11 10.38
N LEU A 247 8.39 -16.81 9.52
CA LEU A 247 9.24 -17.83 8.88
C LEU A 247 10.76 -17.56 8.99
N LEU A 248 11.16 -16.32 9.22
CA LEU A 248 12.55 -15.90 9.19
C LEU A 248 13.01 -15.39 10.57
N PRO A 249 14.32 -15.43 10.83
CA PRO A 249 14.90 -14.83 12.03
C PRO A 249 14.59 -13.32 12.12
N PRO A 250 14.48 -12.76 13.34
CA PRO A 250 14.16 -11.34 13.53
C PRO A 250 15.09 -10.36 12.81
N GLU A 251 16.36 -10.73 12.63
CA GLU A 251 17.36 -9.94 11.91
C GLU A 251 17.07 -9.78 10.42
N GLU A 252 16.30 -10.71 9.81
CA GLU A 252 15.92 -10.68 8.41
C GLU A 252 14.60 -9.93 8.17
N CYS A 253 13.79 -9.73 9.20
CA CYS A 253 12.53 -9.01 9.07
C CYS A 253 12.73 -7.54 8.63
N ASP A 254 13.78 -6.88 9.12
CA ASP A 254 14.15 -5.53 8.69
C ASP A 254 14.55 -5.49 7.19
N ASN A 255 15.24 -6.52 6.71
CA ASN A 255 15.58 -6.65 5.30
C ASN A 255 14.34 -6.90 4.43
N ALA A 256 13.40 -7.72 4.89
CA ALA A 256 12.10 -7.92 4.21
C ALA A 256 11.32 -6.60 4.10
N PHE A 257 11.27 -5.80 5.18
CA PHE A 257 10.68 -4.46 5.15
C PHE A 257 11.30 -3.58 4.05
N VAL A 258 12.63 -3.57 3.96
CA VAL A 258 13.36 -2.76 2.98
C VAL A 258 13.08 -3.23 1.55
N VAL A 259 13.00 -4.55 1.30
CA VAL A 259 12.60 -5.08 -0.01
C VAL A 259 11.22 -4.55 -0.39
N GLY A 260 10.25 -4.61 0.52
CA GLY A 260 8.89 -4.10 0.27
C GLY A 260 8.89 -2.62 -0.12
N VAL A 261 9.53 -1.78 0.69
CA VAL A 261 9.63 -0.33 0.42
C VAL A 261 10.35 -0.04 -0.89
N PHE A 262 11.51 -0.66 -1.12
CA PHE A 262 12.35 -0.34 -2.28
C PHE A 262 11.88 -1.00 -3.57
N SER A 263 10.93 -1.91 -3.52
CA SER A 263 10.30 -2.47 -4.72
C SER A 263 9.52 -1.44 -5.55
N LEU A 264 9.30 -0.23 -5.02
CA LEU A 264 8.71 0.94 -5.71
C LEU A 264 9.69 2.12 -5.83
N LEU A 265 10.98 1.88 -5.62
CA LEU A 265 11.98 2.95 -5.61
C LEU A 265 12.14 3.62 -6.99
N ASP A 266 12.00 2.85 -8.06
CA ASP A 266 11.96 3.36 -9.44
C ASP A 266 10.84 4.38 -9.64
N THR A 267 9.64 4.05 -9.20
CA THR A 267 8.47 4.91 -9.26
C THR A 267 8.62 6.14 -8.36
N MET A 268 9.21 5.99 -7.18
CA MET A 268 9.44 7.10 -6.26
C MET A 268 10.50 8.08 -6.76
N LEU A 269 11.56 7.58 -7.41
CA LEU A 269 12.68 8.38 -7.90
C LEU A 269 12.52 8.80 -9.37
N GLY A 270 11.65 8.14 -10.14
CA GLY A 270 11.47 8.36 -11.57
C GLY A 270 12.67 7.91 -12.42
N VAL A 271 13.39 6.89 -11.97
CA VAL A 271 14.55 6.28 -12.67
C VAL A 271 14.42 4.76 -12.63
N PRO A 272 15.02 4.00 -13.57
CA PRO A 272 15.01 2.55 -13.53
C PRO A 272 15.51 2.00 -12.20
N LEU A 273 14.92 0.89 -11.72
CA LEU A 273 15.20 0.32 -10.41
C LEU A 273 16.69 -0.02 -10.22
N GLU A 274 17.31 -0.61 -11.24
CA GLU A 274 18.74 -0.93 -11.25
C GLU A 274 19.59 0.32 -10.95
N LYS A 275 19.28 1.42 -11.64
CA LYS A 275 19.98 2.68 -11.48
C LYS A 275 19.72 3.34 -10.13
N ALA A 276 18.51 3.22 -9.61
CA ALA A 276 18.15 3.69 -8.26
C ALA A 276 18.95 2.95 -7.19
N LEU A 277 19.09 1.64 -7.33
CA LEU A 277 19.77 0.77 -6.38
C LEU A 277 21.31 0.88 -6.43
N GLU A 278 21.91 1.31 -7.54
CA GLU A 278 23.35 1.59 -7.62
C GLU A 278 23.82 2.62 -6.58
N SER A 279 22.93 3.54 -6.20
CA SER A 279 23.25 4.60 -5.25
C SER A 279 23.07 4.17 -3.78
N VAL A 280 22.54 2.98 -3.50
CA VAL A 280 22.19 2.49 -2.17
C VAL A 280 22.94 1.19 -1.87
N ALA A 281 23.71 1.16 -0.78
CA ALA A 281 24.37 -0.05 -0.32
C ALA A 281 23.33 -0.99 0.35
N LEU A 282 23.01 -2.11 -0.30
CA LEU A 282 22.05 -3.12 0.19
C LEU A 282 22.72 -4.50 0.31
N PRO A 283 22.21 -5.38 1.20
CA PRO A 283 22.63 -6.79 1.24
C PRO A 283 22.30 -7.49 -0.08
N GLU A 284 23.13 -8.46 -0.45
CA GLU A 284 22.93 -9.26 -1.66
C GLU A 284 21.55 -9.94 -1.71
N PRO A 285 21.01 -10.56 -0.63
CA PRO A 285 19.66 -11.14 -0.65
C PRO A 285 18.54 -10.14 -0.95
N VAL A 286 18.71 -8.88 -0.55
CA VAL A 286 17.77 -7.79 -0.86
C VAL A 286 17.86 -7.43 -2.34
N MET A 287 19.08 -7.31 -2.88
CA MET A 287 19.32 -7.04 -4.30
C MET A 287 18.79 -8.16 -5.19
N ASP A 288 18.97 -9.42 -4.79
CA ASP A 288 18.45 -10.58 -5.52
C ASP A 288 16.93 -10.55 -5.64
N ALA A 289 16.24 -10.25 -4.54
CA ALA A 289 14.79 -10.15 -4.55
C ALA A 289 14.29 -9.00 -5.43
N LEU A 290 14.94 -7.84 -5.37
CA LEU A 290 14.51 -6.63 -6.08
C LEU A 290 14.81 -6.68 -7.60
N LEU A 291 16.01 -7.16 -7.98
CA LEU A 291 16.47 -7.11 -9.38
C LEU A 291 16.27 -8.42 -10.13
N ARG A 292 16.41 -9.56 -9.44
CA ARG A 292 16.38 -10.88 -10.08
C ARG A 292 15.09 -11.66 -9.78
N GLY A 293 14.29 -11.22 -8.81
CA GLY A 293 13.11 -11.96 -8.36
C GLY A 293 13.47 -13.32 -7.74
N THR A 294 14.63 -13.42 -7.10
CA THR A 294 15.16 -14.66 -6.52
C THR A 294 15.57 -14.47 -5.06
N GLY A 295 15.96 -15.56 -4.40
CA GLY A 295 16.41 -15.52 -3.00
C GLY A 295 15.26 -15.58 -1.98
N VAL A 296 15.63 -15.45 -0.71
CA VAL A 296 14.74 -15.70 0.44
C VAL A 296 13.56 -14.72 0.50
N PHE A 297 13.71 -13.49 0.02
CA PHE A 297 12.66 -12.46 0.08
C PHE A 297 11.72 -12.43 -1.12
N ALA A 298 12.11 -13.04 -2.25
CA ALA A 298 11.32 -12.99 -3.47
C ALA A 298 9.90 -13.57 -3.31
N PRO A 299 9.68 -14.75 -2.66
CA PRO A 299 8.34 -15.28 -2.46
C PRO A 299 7.44 -14.35 -1.63
N PHE A 300 7.98 -13.66 -0.64
CA PHE A 300 7.24 -12.69 0.17
C PHE A 300 6.83 -11.47 -0.67
N LEU A 301 7.72 -10.97 -1.52
CA LEU A 301 7.42 -9.86 -2.42
C LEU A 301 6.32 -10.23 -3.42
N GLU A 302 6.38 -11.41 -4.00
CA GLU A 302 5.36 -11.88 -4.95
C GLU A 302 4.01 -12.12 -4.27
N LEU A 303 3.98 -12.66 -3.04
CA LEU A 303 2.75 -12.77 -2.25
C LEU A 303 2.15 -11.38 -1.95
N THR A 304 2.99 -10.43 -1.56
CA THR A 304 2.56 -9.06 -1.27
C THR A 304 1.98 -8.37 -2.51
N LYS A 305 2.61 -8.52 -3.67
CA LYS A 305 2.07 -8.02 -4.95
C LYS A 305 0.73 -8.68 -5.31
N ALA A 306 0.58 -9.97 -5.06
CA ALA A 306 -0.68 -10.69 -5.28
C ALA A 306 -1.81 -10.15 -4.38
N CYS A 307 -1.52 -9.80 -3.11
CA CYS A 307 -2.47 -9.14 -2.22
C CYS A 307 -2.93 -7.78 -2.77
N GLU A 308 -2.03 -7.02 -3.42
CA GLU A 308 -2.35 -5.71 -3.97
C GLU A 308 -3.15 -5.78 -5.28
N SER A 309 -2.85 -6.77 -6.13
CA SER A 309 -3.50 -6.92 -7.43
C SER A 309 -4.88 -7.59 -7.35
N GLY A 310 -5.19 -8.26 -6.23
CA GLY A 310 -6.39 -9.09 -6.12
C GLY A 310 -6.35 -10.35 -6.97
N ASP A 311 -5.16 -10.80 -7.41
CA ASP A 311 -4.98 -12.04 -8.16
C ASP A 311 -5.05 -13.24 -7.21
N GLU A 312 -6.23 -13.86 -7.12
CA GLU A 312 -6.48 -15.01 -6.24
C GLU A 312 -5.61 -16.22 -6.56
N VAL A 313 -5.26 -16.44 -7.84
CA VAL A 313 -4.44 -17.57 -8.26
C VAL A 313 -2.99 -17.36 -7.84
N ALA A 314 -2.45 -16.16 -8.09
CA ALA A 314 -1.11 -15.79 -7.64
C ALA A 314 -1.04 -15.77 -6.11
N PHE A 315 -2.08 -15.26 -5.44
CA PHE A 315 -2.18 -15.25 -3.97
C PHE A 315 -2.10 -16.67 -3.40
N ALA A 316 -2.97 -17.59 -3.85
CA ALA A 316 -3.00 -18.97 -3.36
C ALA A 316 -1.63 -19.65 -3.59
N LYS A 317 -1.10 -19.55 -4.81
CA LYS A 317 0.21 -20.14 -5.16
C LYS A 317 1.34 -19.66 -4.26
N ASN A 318 1.43 -18.36 -4.01
CA ASN A 318 2.53 -17.78 -3.23
C ASN A 318 2.34 -18.00 -1.72
N ALA A 319 1.10 -18.00 -1.22
CA ALA A 319 0.80 -18.34 0.17
C ALA A 319 1.13 -19.81 0.47
N ASP A 320 0.75 -20.73 -0.42
CA ASP A 320 1.07 -22.15 -0.31
C ASP A 320 2.60 -22.41 -0.34
N ALA A 321 3.32 -21.71 -1.21
CA ALA A 321 4.79 -21.82 -1.31
C ALA A 321 5.50 -21.38 -0.02
N LEU A 322 4.91 -20.47 0.73
CA LEU A 322 5.41 -20.00 2.03
C LEU A 322 4.76 -20.76 3.20
N HIS A 323 3.88 -21.72 2.96
CA HIS A 323 3.11 -22.42 3.99
C HIS A 323 2.31 -21.48 4.91
N LEU A 324 1.87 -20.34 4.39
CA LEU A 324 1.06 -19.36 5.10
C LEU A 324 -0.41 -19.57 4.79
N SER A 325 -1.24 -19.62 5.81
CA SER A 325 -2.69 -19.67 5.64
C SER A 325 -3.25 -18.30 5.21
N ASN A 326 -4.37 -18.31 4.49
CA ASN A 326 -5.10 -17.09 4.11
C ASN A 326 -5.38 -16.19 5.33
N ARG A 327 -5.64 -16.78 6.49
CA ARG A 327 -5.90 -16.06 7.73
C ARG A 327 -4.66 -15.28 8.21
N GLN A 328 -3.47 -15.90 8.17
CA GLN A 328 -2.22 -15.24 8.56
C GLN A 328 -1.91 -14.07 7.62
N VAL A 329 -2.02 -14.31 6.30
CA VAL A 329 -1.74 -13.26 5.30
C VAL A 329 -2.72 -12.09 5.43
N ASN A 330 -4.03 -12.37 5.54
CA ASN A 330 -5.03 -11.32 5.69
C ASN A 330 -4.86 -10.54 7.00
N TRP A 331 -4.52 -11.23 8.10
CA TRP A 331 -4.23 -10.58 9.37
C TRP A 331 -3.01 -9.66 9.30
N ALA A 332 -1.92 -10.14 8.70
CA ALA A 332 -0.72 -9.34 8.49
C ALA A 332 -1.01 -8.12 7.59
N HIS A 333 -1.80 -8.30 6.55
CA HIS A 333 -2.18 -7.22 5.65
C HIS A 333 -3.00 -6.13 6.36
N LEU A 334 -3.99 -6.51 7.15
CA LEU A 334 -4.78 -5.57 7.96
C LEU A 334 -3.90 -4.79 8.96
N GLN A 335 -2.98 -5.48 9.62
CA GLN A 335 -2.03 -4.82 10.52
C GLN A 335 -1.11 -3.84 9.78
N ALA A 336 -0.63 -4.21 8.58
CA ALA A 336 0.21 -3.33 7.77
C ALA A 336 -0.54 -2.06 7.34
N LEU A 337 -1.79 -2.20 6.94
CA LEU A 337 -2.66 -1.09 6.55
C LEU A 337 -2.94 -0.15 7.74
N THR A 338 -3.30 -0.69 8.89
CA THR A 338 -3.55 0.09 10.11
C THR A 338 -2.30 0.85 10.56
N TRP A 339 -1.14 0.17 10.51
CA TRP A 339 0.13 0.81 10.87
C TRP A 339 0.50 1.93 9.89
N ALA A 340 0.35 1.73 8.59
CA ALA A 340 0.63 2.77 7.59
C ALA A 340 -0.29 3.99 7.76
N GLU A 341 -1.53 3.80 8.18
CA GLU A 341 -2.46 4.90 8.46
C GLU A 341 -2.05 5.71 9.67
N SER A 342 -1.58 5.05 10.75
CA SER A 342 -1.10 5.74 11.95
C SER A 342 0.10 6.68 11.69
N LEU A 343 0.89 6.42 10.64
CA LEU A 343 1.99 7.31 10.25
C LEU A 343 1.53 8.62 9.58
N ASN A 344 0.28 8.68 9.11
CA ASN A 344 -0.27 9.88 8.45
C ASN A 344 -1.05 10.78 9.42
N GLU A 345 -1.39 10.31 10.62
CA GLU A 345 -2.19 11.04 11.61
C GLU A 345 -1.34 11.97 12.51
N GLU A 346 -0.01 11.96 12.40
CA GLU A 346 0.95 12.82 13.10
C GLU A 346 1.58 13.85 12.13
#